data_0838fdaefbf87e42d72d00bb1de5539d
#
_entry.id   0838fdaefbf87e42d72d00bb1de5539d
#
_cell.length_a   1.000
_cell.length_b   1.000
_cell.length_c   1.000
_cell.angle_alpha   90.00
_cell.angle_beta   90.00
_cell.angle_gamma   90.00
#
_symmetry.space_group_name_H-M   'P 1'
#
loop_
_entity.id
_entity.type
_entity.pdbx_description
1 polymer ?
#
loop_
_entity_poly.entity_id
_entity_poly.type
_entity_poly.pdbx_seq_one_letter_code
_entity_poly.pdbx_strand_id
1 'polypeptide(L)'
;MHFFKNLPLLLLPAAALAGVIPYEIRKGYANPNTGPGSKKITDIQTQEESDFLSFKGTPPGKVVQGGVKLRILSVGDSITVGFGKGTDGNGYRKRLGKDLSSGSTLSSSMNRADIVLGNEVVWAGTEKTKGDMKDGHFAAWSGKTVQYINDHIDPSLEQRPNLILIHAGTNDMNSNRQISTDGNHPQETTNRLKSMVEKMISKCPDATIIIGMITDVCDRESYHFQRERIKIYRDHVAKLAAELSSNGSHVLAADFGPFDDALLSDCVHPTQKGYEILGDWWYDFIHQIPKGWIKNPVGPDPIRN
;
A
#
# COMPACT_ATOMS: atom_id res chain seq x y z
N MET A 1 31.78 61.15 18.12
CA MET A 1 31.83 60.74 16.70
C MET A 1 31.97 59.24 16.66
N HIS A 2 30.90 58.51 16.59
CA HIS A 2 30.92 57.03 16.50
C HIS A 2 30.07 56.64 15.27
N PHE A 3 30.76 56.13 14.26
CA PHE A 3 30.12 55.55 13.08
C PHE A 3 29.68 54.12 13.37
N PHE A 4 28.39 53.85 13.33
CA PHE A 4 27.86 52.50 13.21
C PHE A 4 27.67 52.18 11.75
N LYS A 5 28.39 51.19 11.23
CA LYS A 5 28.22 50.59 9.90
C LYS A 5 27.06 49.62 9.93
N ASN A 6 26.06 49.91 9.15
CA ASN A 6 24.96 48.98 8.84
C ASN A 6 25.47 47.84 7.95
N LEU A 7 25.30 46.60 8.39
CA LEU A 7 25.51 45.38 7.62
C LEU A 7 24.14 44.95 7.06
N PRO A 8 23.98 44.73 5.75
CA PRO A 8 22.71 44.25 5.20
C PRO A 8 22.47 42.77 5.58
N LEU A 9 21.30 42.50 6.14
CA LEU A 9 20.79 41.16 6.41
C LEU A 9 20.49 40.48 5.06
N LEU A 10 21.29 39.51 4.67
CA LEU A 10 21.03 38.64 3.52
C LEU A 10 19.84 37.69 3.89
N LEU A 11 18.68 37.99 3.34
CA LEU A 11 17.55 37.08 3.32
C LEU A 11 17.89 35.93 2.37
N LEU A 12 18.22 34.79 2.94
CA LEU A 12 18.23 33.49 2.21
C LEU A 12 16.79 33.09 1.91
N PRO A 13 16.49 32.67 0.67
CA PRO A 13 15.14 32.16 0.37
C PRO A 13 14.89 30.88 1.14
N ALA A 14 13.75 30.83 1.83
CA ALA A 14 13.24 29.63 2.45
C ALA A 14 13.01 28.57 1.36
N ALA A 15 13.90 27.60 1.27
CA ALA A 15 13.67 26.40 0.47
C ALA A 15 12.44 25.72 1.04
N ALA A 16 11.39 25.64 0.22
CA ALA A 16 10.18 24.90 0.53
C ALA A 16 10.55 23.43 0.75
N LEU A 17 10.62 23.01 2.00
CA LEU A 17 10.72 21.62 2.40
C LEU A 17 9.39 20.91 2.01
N ALA A 18 9.38 20.38 0.79
CA ALA A 18 8.28 19.55 0.31
C ALA A 18 8.14 18.33 1.21
N GLY A 19 7.13 18.36 2.04
CA GLY A 19 6.34 17.32 2.68
C GLY A 19 6.89 15.90 2.79
N VAL A 20 8.04 15.73 3.47
CA VAL A 20 8.41 14.42 4.02
C VAL A 20 7.82 14.35 5.42
N ILE A 21 6.92 13.40 5.67
CA ILE A 21 6.43 13.12 7.03
C ILE A 21 7.65 12.72 7.86
N PRO A 22 7.93 13.38 8.98
CA PRO A 22 9.04 13.00 9.82
C PRO A 22 8.92 11.53 10.26
N TYR A 23 10.03 10.81 10.28
CA TYR A 23 10.11 9.40 10.67
C TYR A 23 9.43 9.09 12.02
N GLU A 24 9.50 10.04 12.97
CA GLU A 24 8.86 9.91 14.29
C GLU A 24 7.32 9.87 14.21
N ILE A 25 6.70 10.51 13.25
CA ILE A 25 5.25 10.43 13.03
C ILE A 25 4.86 9.06 12.46
N ARG A 26 5.76 8.43 11.69
CA ARG A 26 5.53 7.07 11.16
C ARG A 26 5.53 6.02 12.28
N LYS A 27 6.30 6.21 13.37
CA LYS A 27 6.32 5.33 14.55
C LYS A 27 5.04 5.40 15.39
N GLY A 28 4.33 6.53 15.39
CA GLY A 28 3.09 6.72 16.15
C GLY A 28 1.92 5.83 15.71
N TYR A 29 2.05 5.18 14.57
CA TYR A 29 1.06 4.22 14.05
C TYR A 29 1.45 2.76 14.27
N ALA A 30 2.49 2.50 15.05
CA ALA A 30 2.80 1.16 15.54
C ALA A 30 1.81 0.80 16.67
N ASN A 31 1.20 -0.35 16.55
CA ASN A 31 0.21 -1.02 17.40
C ASN A 31 0.02 -0.41 18.81
N PRO A 32 -1.16 0.14 19.17
CA PRO A 32 -1.44 0.75 20.47
C PRO A 32 -1.50 -0.23 21.64
N ASN A 33 -1.30 -1.53 21.44
CA ASN A 33 -1.37 -2.55 22.51
C ASN A 33 -0.07 -2.75 23.32
N THR A 34 0.95 -1.91 23.17
CA THR A 34 2.14 -1.94 24.04
C THR A 34 2.06 -0.86 25.11
N GLY A 35 1.23 -1.08 26.14
CA GLY A 35 1.21 -0.26 27.35
C GLY A 35 2.46 -0.52 28.22
N PRO A 36 2.93 0.49 29.02
CA PRO A 36 4.08 0.34 29.92
C PRO A 36 3.67 -0.51 31.12
N GLY A 37 4.10 -1.76 31.16
CA GLY A 37 3.85 -2.63 32.31
C GLY A 37 4.10 -4.10 32.09
N SER A 38 5.23 -4.49 31.54
CA SER A 38 5.62 -5.90 31.46
C SER A 38 6.94 -6.13 32.18
N LYS A 39 6.88 -7.01 33.20
CA LYS A 39 8.00 -7.56 33.96
C LYS A 39 8.99 -8.23 32.99
N LYS A 40 10.31 -8.08 33.26
CA LYS A 40 11.37 -8.88 32.66
C LYS A 40 11.06 -10.36 32.88
N ILE A 41 10.70 -11.05 31.84
CA ILE A 41 10.77 -12.51 31.73
C ILE A 41 11.83 -12.76 30.66
N THR A 42 12.96 -13.33 31.10
CA THR A 42 13.97 -13.94 30.25
C THR A 42 13.41 -15.26 29.75
N ASP A 43 12.65 -15.22 28.69
CA ASP A 43 12.30 -16.41 27.91
C ASP A 43 12.67 -16.12 26.45
N ILE A 44 13.46 -17.01 25.90
CA ILE A 44 13.71 -17.12 24.47
C ILE A 44 12.37 -17.46 23.83
N GLN A 45 11.54 -16.46 23.58
CA GLN A 45 10.42 -16.61 22.67
C GLN A 45 11.02 -16.68 21.26
N THR A 46 11.01 -17.87 20.69
CA THR A 46 10.96 -18.02 19.23
C THR A 46 9.82 -17.13 18.76
N GLN A 47 10.17 -16.03 18.10
CA GLN A 47 9.21 -15.16 17.46
C GLN A 47 8.49 -16.05 16.45
N GLU A 48 7.26 -16.45 16.73
CA GLU A 48 6.39 -17.03 15.69
C GLU A 48 6.34 -15.99 14.58
N GLU A 49 6.96 -16.28 13.44
CA GLU A 49 6.83 -15.47 12.24
C GLU A 49 5.33 -15.39 11.94
N SER A 50 4.77 -14.21 12.07
CA SER A 50 3.36 -14.00 11.73
C SER A 50 3.17 -14.33 10.25
N ASP A 51 2.12 -15.07 9.91
CA ASP A 51 1.79 -15.47 8.54
C ASP A 51 1.47 -14.28 7.61
N PHE A 52 1.73 -13.06 8.07
CA PHE A 52 1.48 -11.83 7.32
C PHE A 52 2.46 -10.72 7.68
N LEU A 53 2.59 -9.74 6.75
CA LEU A 53 3.45 -8.57 6.90
C LEU A 53 2.81 -7.56 7.84
N SER A 54 3.53 -7.14 8.88
CA SER A 54 3.15 -6.06 9.79
C SER A 54 3.97 -4.81 9.50
N PHE A 55 3.38 -3.62 9.72
CA PHE A 55 4.08 -2.34 9.52
C PHE A 55 5.26 -2.20 10.47
N LYS A 56 6.46 -1.98 9.92
CA LYS A 56 7.75 -1.85 10.65
C LYS A 56 8.34 -0.44 10.57
N GLY A 57 7.77 0.44 9.76
CA GLY A 57 8.21 1.82 9.60
C GLY A 57 9.53 1.96 8.83
N THR A 58 9.65 1.26 7.71
CA THR A 58 10.81 1.39 6.82
C THR A 58 11.02 2.85 6.42
N PRO A 59 12.19 3.46 6.70
CA PRO A 59 12.46 4.84 6.30
C PRO A 59 12.53 4.97 4.77
N PRO A 60 12.14 6.13 4.21
CA PRO A 60 12.22 6.38 2.77
C PRO A 60 13.67 6.37 2.27
N GLY A 61 13.84 6.23 0.95
CA GLY A 61 15.14 6.27 0.30
C GLY A 61 15.86 4.92 0.24
N LYS A 62 15.21 3.84 0.64
CA LYS A 62 15.70 2.48 0.39
C LYS A 62 15.26 2.00 -0.98
N VAL A 63 16.11 1.21 -1.62
CA VAL A 63 15.85 0.61 -2.94
C VAL A 63 15.36 -0.83 -2.77
N VAL A 64 14.26 -1.15 -3.43
CA VAL A 64 13.68 -2.49 -3.41
C VAL A 64 14.50 -3.44 -4.27
N GLN A 65 14.85 -4.61 -3.73
CA GLN A 65 15.46 -5.74 -4.47
C GLN A 65 16.64 -5.32 -5.40
N GLY A 66 17.50 -4.39 -4.92
CA GLY A 66 18.68 -3.96 -5.67
C GLY A 66 18.39 -3.06 -6.88
N GLY A 67 17.25 -2.37 -6.91
CA GLY A 67 16.91 -1.43 -7.97
C GLY A 67 16.16 -2.06 -9.14
N VAL A 68 15.56 -3.23 -8.94
CA VAL A 68 14.71 -3.87 -9.95
C VAL A 68 13.61 -2.92 -10.43
N LYS A 69 13.32 -2.93 -11.73
CA LYS A 69 12.16 -2.20 -12.27
C LYS A 69 10.86 -2.77 -11.72
N LEU A 70 9.98 -1.89 -11.28
CA LEU A 70 8.68 -2.25 -10.71
C LEU A 70 7.56 -1.86 -11.67
N ARG A 71 6.88 -2.85 -12.24
CA ARG A 71 5.61 -2.67 -12.94
C ARG A 71 4.49 -3.07 -12.00
N ILE A 72 3.90 -2.07 -11.33
CA ILE A 72 2.97 -2.25 -10.22
C ILE A 72 1.53 -2.20 -10.72
N LEU A 73 0.73 -3.22 -10.41
CA LEU A 73 -0.71 -3.22 -10.59
C LEU A 73 -1.40 -3.03 -9.23
N SER A 74 -2.01 -1.87 -9.02
CA SER A 74 -2.88 -1.62 -7.87
C SER A 74 -4.28 -2.09 -8.17
N VAL A 75 -4.81 -3.02 -7.38
CA VAL A 75 -6.11 -3.66 -7.57
C VAL A 75 -7.01 -3.35 -6.39
N GLY A 76 -8.27 -2.99 -6.66
CA GLY A 76 -9.21 -2.78 -5.56
C GLY A 76 -10.47 -2.00 -5.91
N ASP A 77 -10.96 -1.32 -4.91
CA ASP A 77 -12.19 -0.54 -4.94
C ASP A 77 -11.92 0.98 -4.87
N SER A 78 -12.85 1.75 -4.30
CA SER A 78 -12.75 3.20 -4.16
C SER A 78 -11.51 3.67 -3.38
N ILE A 79 -11.02 2.88 -2.42
CA ILE A 79 -9.80 3.22 -1.66
C ILE A 79 -8.59 3.14 -2.58
N THR A 80 -8.50 2.13 -3.44
CA THR A 80 -7.45 2.05 -4.45
C THR A 80 -7.59 3.13 -5.53
N VAL A 81 -8.81 3.48 -5.96
CA VAL A 81 -9.04 4.63 -6.87
C VAL A 81 -8.51 5.94 -6.28
N GLY A 82 -8.60 6.12 -4.97
CA GLY A 82 -8.24 7.38 -4.28
C GLY A 82 -9.45 8.29 -4.06
N PHE A 83 -10.65 7.68 -3.93
CA PHE A 83 -11.89 8.40 -3.68
C PHE A 83 -11.89 9.00 -2.27
N GLY A 84 -12.45 10.21 -2.13
CA GLY A 84 -12.65 10.88 -0.85
C GLY A 84 -12.83 12.38 -1.02
N LYS A 85 -13.53 13.00 -0.08
CA LYS A 85 -13.73 14.45 -0.08
C LYS A 85 -12.40 15.17 0.19
N GLY A 86 -12.01 16.07 -0.71
CA GLY A 86 -10.80 16.88 -0.56
C GLY A 86 -9.50 16.12 -0.84
N THR A 87 -9.56 14.94 -1.44
CA THR A 87 -8.39 14.20 -1.91
C THR A 87 -7.95 14.66 -3.30
N ASP A 88 -6.68 14.41 -3.63
CA ASP A 88 -6.11 14.74 -4.96
C ASP A 88 -6.46 13.70 -6.05
N GLY A 89 -7.24 12.66 -5.70
CA GLY A 89 -7.67 11.61 -6.63
C GLY A 89 -6.59 10.59 -7.00
N ASN A 90 -5.38 10.69 -6.47
CA ASN A 90 -4.28 9.76 -6.77
C ASN A 90 -4.25 8.56 -5.81
N GLY A 91 -4.95 8.64 -4.68
CA GLY A 91 -4.91 7.65 -3.63
C GLY A 91 -3.50 7.45 -3.06
N TYR A 92 -3.22 6.27 -2.54
CA TYR A 92 -1.90 5.93 -1.97
C TYR A 92 -0.79 5.84 -3.02
N ARG A 93 -1.13 5.66 -4.30
CA ARG A 93 -0.17 5.42 -5.39
C ARG A 93 0.83 6.56 -5.58
N LYS A 94 0.39 7.82 -5.43
CA LYS A 94 1.27 8.99 -5.57
C LYS A 94 2.38 8.97 -4.52
N ARG A 95 2.03 8.72 -3.27
CA ARG A 95 2.99 8.63 -2.17
C ARG A 95 3.91 7.43 -2.33
N LEU A 96 3.35 6.26 -2.58
CA LEU A 96 4.09 5.03 -2.83
C LEU A 96 5.09 5.19 -3.98
N GLY A 97 4.64 5.71 -5.13
CA GLY A 97 5.50 5.93 -6.29
C GLY A 97 6.65 6.89 -5.99
N LYS A 98 6.37 7.96 -5.25
CA LYS A 98 7.41 8.90 -4.79
C LYS A 98 8.45 8.21 -3.91
N ASP A 99 8.02 7.42 -2.93
CA ASP A 99 8.93 6.75 -1.99
C ASP A 99 9.78 5.68 -2.69
N LEU A 100 9.19 4.90 -3.60
CA LEU A 100 9.91 3.88 -4.39
C LEU A 100 10.91 4.49 -5.37
N SER A 101 10.59 5.65 -5.96
CA SER A 101 11.47 6.33 -6.93
C SER A 101 12.53 7.22 -6.26
N SER A 102 12.40 7.46 -4.95
CA SER A 102 13.35 8.30 -4.21
C SER A 102 14.58 7.47 -3.85
N GLY A 103 15.69 7.68 -4.53
CA GLY A 103 16.99 7.14 -4.12
C GLY A 103 17.57 7.92 -2.93
N SER A 104 18.32 7.24 -2.07
CA SER A 104 19.16 7.90 -1.08
C SER A 104 20.43 8.40 -1.76
N THR A 105 20.73 9.71 -1.63
CA THR A 105 22.07 10.24 -1.88
C THR A 105 22.99 9.69 -0.79
N LEU A 106 23.86 8.75 -1.13
CA LEU A 106 24.98 8.43 -0.25
C LEU A 106 25.89 9.67 -0.25
N SER A 107 26.00 10.34 0.91
CA SER A 107 26.99 11.37 1.14
C SER A 107 28.37 10.75 0.97
N SER A 108 29.02 10.98 -0.16
CA SER A 108 30.40 10.57 -0.37
C SER A 108 31.34 11.60 0.22
N SER A 109 32.09 11.20 1.22
CA SER A 109 33.45 11.69 1.36
C SER A 109 34.25 11.03 0.20
N MET A 110 34.75 11.87 -0.73
CA MET A 110 35.65 11.56 -1.85
C MET A 110 35.04 11.08 -3.18
N ASN A 111 34.99 12.03 -4.10
CA ASN A 111 35.28 11.94 -5.54
C ASN A 111 34.35 11.18 -6.51
N ARG A 112 33.22 10.62 -6.12
CA ARG A 112 32.10 10.31 -7.02
C ARG A 112 30.82 10.19 -6.22
N ALA A 113 29.82 11.01 -6.52
CA ALA A 113 28.47 10.83 -6.02
C ALA A 113 27.90 9.56 -6.68
N ASP A 114 27.94 8.43 -6.00
CA ASP A 114 27.11 7.31 -6.35
C ASP A 114 25.66 7.70 -6.02
N ILE A 115 24.98 8.28 -7.01
CA ILE A 115 23.56 8.55 -6.94
C ILE A 115 22.88 7.18 -6.95
N VAL A 116 22.45 6.72 -5.80
CA VAL A 116 21.54 5.56 -5.74
C VAL A 116 20.20 6.05 -6.26
N LEU A 117 19.93 5.80 -7.52
CA LEU A 117 18.61 6.02 -8.11
C LEU A 117 17.63 5.07 -7.42
N GLY A 118 16.43 5.58 -7.10
CA GLY A 118 15.32 4.73 -6.63
C GLY A 118 14.93 3.69 -7.69
N ASN A 119 13.93 2.90 -7.39
CA ASN A 119 13.40 1.98 -8.39
C ASN A 119 12.71 2.74 -9.53
N GLU A 120 12.88 2.26 -10.76
CA GLU A 120 12.01 2.67 -11.86
C GLU A 120 10.61 2.09 -11.63
N VAL A 121 9.57 2.94 -11.61
CA VAL A 121 8.19 2.55 -11.34
C VAL A 121 7.32 2.83 -12.55
N VAL A 122 6.61 1.82 -13.02
CA VAL A 122 5.58 1.89 -14.05
C VAL A 122 4.28 1.36 -13.47
N TRP A 123 3.19 2.09 -13.61
CA TRP A 123 1.89 1.66 -13.11
C TRP A 123 1.14 0.89 -14.19
N ALA A 124 0.84 -0.39 -13.94
CA ALA A 124 -0.03 -1.19 -14.78
C ALA A 124 -1.50 -0.91 -14.46
N GLY A 125 -2.39 -1.19 -15.42
CA GLY A 125 -3.83 -1.06 -15.26
C GLY A 125 -4.51 -0.42 -16.47
N THR A 126 -5.81 -0.62 -16.58
CA THR A 126 -6.66 -0.06 -17.64
C THR A 126 -7.39 1.21 -17.21
N GLU A 127 -7.61 1.35 -15.91
CA GLU A 127 -8.18 2.58 -15.33
C GLU A 127 -7.09 3.61 -15.08
N LYS A 128 -7.47 4.89 -15.09
CA LYS A 128 -6.55 6.00 -14.89
C LYS A 128 -7.03 6.93 -13.79
N THR A 129 -6.11 7.43 -12.98
CA THR A 129 -6.41 8.44 -11.96
C THR A 129 -6.99 9.71 -12.57
N LYS A 130 -7.85 10.37 -11.80
CA LYS A 130 -8.32 11.74 -12.08
C LYS A 130 -7.40 12.80 -11.48
N GLY A 131 -6.38 12.39 -10.73
CA GLY A 131 -5.37 13.25 -10.14
C GLY A 131 -4.26 13.63 -11.12
N ASP A 132 -3.17 14.18 -10.58
CA ASP A 132 -2.06 14.79 -11.33
C ASP A 132 -0.87 13.84 -11.61
N MET A 133 -0.98 12.55 -11.28
CA MET A 133 0.06 11.57 -11.63
C MET A 133 0.15 11.42 -13.16
N LYS A 134 1.37 11.56 -13.70
CA LYS A 134 1.62 11.34 -15.13
C LYS A 134 1.31 9.91 -15.56
N ASP A 135 1.82 8.93 -14.80
CA ASP A 135 1.47 7.52 -14.93
C ASP A 135 0.73 7.09 -13.66
N GLY A 136 -0.58 7.14 -13.68
CA GLY A 136 -1.45 6.85 -12.53
C GLY A 136 -2.47 5.77 -12.85
N HIS A 137 -2.05 4.68 -13.53
CA HIS A 137 -2.92 3.57 -13.92
C HIS A 137 -3.15 2.57 -12.77
N PHE A 138 -4.26 1.83 -12.86
CA PHE A 138 -4.66 0.83 -11.86
C PHE A 138 -5.77 -0.07 -12.41
N ALA A 139 -6.15 -1.12 -11.66
CA ALA A 139 -7.34 -1.94 -11.89
C ALA A 139 -8.24 -1.86 -10.66
N ALA A 140 -8.99 -0.77 -10.55
CA ALA A 140 -9.87 -0.54 -9.41
C ALA A 140 -11.13 0.23 -9.81
N TRP A 141 -12.23 -0.07 -9.13
CA TRP A 141 -13.53 0.52 -9.46
C TRP A 141 -14.29 0.88 -8.17
N SER A 142 -14.64 2.16 -8.03
CA SER A 142 -15.35 2.67 -6.85
C SER A 142 -16.68 1.96 -6.64
N GLY A 143 -16.96 1.53 -5.41
CA GLY A 143 -18.20 0.86 -5.02
C GLY A 143 -18.31 -0.59 -5.49
N LYS A 144 -17.25 -1.19 -6.04
CA LYS A 144 -17.30 -2.54 -6.62
C LYS A 144 -16.79 -3.60 -5.65
N THR A 145 -17.38 -4.79 -5.78
CA THR A 145 -17.04 -6.00 -5.00
C THR A 145 -15.85 -6.74 -5.60
N VAL A 146 -15.32 -7.70 -4.87
CA VAL A 146 -14.23 -8.59 -5.34
C VAL A 146 -14.62 -9.33 -6.61
N GLN A 147 -15.90 -9.78 -6.73
CA GLN A 147 -16.38 -10.46 -7.94
C GLN A 147 -16.31 -9.54 -9.16
N TYR A 148 -16.83 -8.31 -9.04
CA TYR A 148 -16.75 -7.35 -10.15
C TYR A 148 -15.30 -7.10 -10.59
N ILE A 149 -14.39 -6.93 -9.63
CA ILE A 149 -12.96 -6.72 -9.93
C ILE A 149 -12.39 -7.92 -10.67
N ASN A 150 -12.69 -9.14 -10.21
CA ASN A 150 -12.27 -10.38 -10.86
C ASN A 150 -12.74 -10.48 -12.31
N ASP A 151 -13.97 -10.05 -12.60
CA ASP A 151 -14.55 -10.13 -13.93
C ASP A 151 -13.96 -9.09 -14.91
N HIS A 152 -13.31 -8.03 -14.41
CA HIS A 152 -12.83 -6.91 -15.23
C HIS A 152 -11.30 -6.76 -15.26
N ILE A 153 -10.54 -7.59 -14.53
CA ILE A 153 -9.11 -7.39 -14.35
C ILE A 153 -8.24 -7.91 -15.51
N ASP A 154 -8.74 -8.81 -16.33
CA ASP A 154 -7.95 -9.53 -17.35
C ASP A 154 -7.11 -8.60 -18.25
N PRO A 155 -7.64 -7.48 -18.83
CA PRO A 155 -6.83 -6.60 -19.67
C PRO A 155 -5.66 -5.93 -18.93
N SER A 156 -5.78 -5.75 -17.61
CA SER A 156 -4.71 -5.21 -16.77
C SER A 156 -3.62 -6.25 -16.52
N LEU A 157 -3.97 -7.54 -16.43
CA LEU A 157 -3.01 -8.63 -16.27
C LEU A 157 -2.20 -8.90 -17.54
N GLU A 158 -2.74 -8.61 -18.74
CA GLU A 158 -2.02 -8.69 -20.01
C GLU A 158 -0.80 -7.76 -20.05
N GLN A 159 -0.78 -6.71 -19.21
CA GLN A 159 0.36 -5.81 -19.06
C GLN A 159 1.53 -6.43 -18.26
N ARG A 160 1.40 -7.66 -17.77
CA ARG A 160 2.44 -8.45 -17.09
C ARG A 160 3.10 -7.69 -15.93
N PRO A 161 2.33 -7.22 -14.93
CA PRO A 161 2.91 -6.63 -13.71
C PRO A 161 3.83 -7.65 -13.01
N ASN A 162 4.93 -7.18 -12.41
CA ASN A 162 5.78 -8.01 -11.55
C ASN A 162 5.51 -7.81 -10.05
N LEU A 163 4.66 -6.83 -9.72
CA LEU A 163 4.17 -6.60 -8.37
C LEU A 163 2.68 -6.24 -8.43
N ILE A 164 1.86 -6.99 -7.70
CA ILE A 164 0.41 -6.76 -7.63
C ILE A 164 0.04 -6.45 -6.18
N LEU A 165 -0.64 -5.33 -5.95
CA LEU A 165 -1.08 -4.86 -4.65
C LEU A 165 -2.61 -4.88 -4.62
N ILE A 166 -3.20 -5.72 -3.77
CA ILE A 166 -4.65 -5.87 -3.68
C ILE A 166 -5.17 -5.23 -2.39
N HIS A 167 -6.11 -4.30 -2.50
CA HIS A 167 -6.90 -3.80 -1.37
C HIS A 167 -8.36 -3.80 -1.80
N ALA A 168 -9.05 -4.92 -1.55
CA ALA A 168 -10.41 -5.19 -2.02
C ALA A 168 -11.21 -5.98 -0.97
N GLY A 169 -12.53 -5.75 -0.93
CA GLY A 169 -13.44 -6.42 -0.02
C GLY A 169 -14.22 -5.48 0.90
N THR A 170 -13.89 -4.19 0.94
CA THR A 170 -14.59 -3.20 1.77
C THR A 170 -16.08 -3.15 1.44
N ASN A 171 -16.42 -3.17 0.15
CA ASN A 171 -17.81 -3.16 -0.30
C ASN A 171 -18.53 -4.49 -0.04
N ASP A 172 -17.81 -5.62 -0.15
CA ASP A 172 -18.36 -6.95 0.16
C ASP A 172 -18.76 -7.06 1.63
N MET A 173 -18.05 -6.40 2.54
CA MET A 173 -18.38 -6.46 3.98
C MET A 173 -19.52 -5.52 4.39
N ASN A 174 -20.05 -4.69 3.49
CA ASN A 174 -21.10 -3.71 3.80
C ASN A 174 -22.43 -4.39 4.11
N SER A 175 -23.19 -3.82 5.07
CA SER A 175 -24.54 -4.28 5.40
C SER A 175 -25.57 -3.98 4.32
N ASN A 176 -25.37 -2.93 3.53
CA ASN A 176 -26.24 -2.54 2.45
C ASN A 176 -26.05 -3.45 1.23
N ARG A 177 -27.07 -4.25 0.91
CA ARG A 177 -27.05 -5.19 -0.21
C ARG A 177 -26.97 -4.53 -1.60
N GLN A 178 -27.24 -3.25 -1.70
CA GLN A 178 -27.01 -2.51 -2.95
C GLN A 178 -25.53 -2.20 -3.17
N ILE A 179 -24.70 -2.30 -2.11
CA ILE A 179 -23.24 -2.15 -2.16
C ILE A 179 -22.60 -3.54 -2.23
N SER A 180 -22.96 -4.43 -1.30
CA SER A 180 -22.48 -5.83 -1.29
C SER A 180 -23.32 -6.72 -2.22
N THR A 181 -23.31 -6.41 -3.52
CA THR A 181 -24.17 -7.05 -4.52
C THR A 181 -23.98 -8.56 -4.63
N ASP A 182 -22.77 -9.05 -4.39
CA ASP A 182 -22.42 -10.49 -4.45
C ASP A 182 -22.51 -11.18 -3.08
N GLY A 183 -23.17 -10.54 -2.13
CA GLY A 183 -23.27 -11.02 -0.76
C GLY A 183 -22.16 -10.46 0.13
N ASN A 184 -22.41 -10.52 1.45
CA ASN A 184 -21.51 -9.96 2.46
C ASN A 184 -20.98 -11.02 3.44
N HIS A 185 -20.90 -12.25 3.02
CA HIS A 185 -20.36 -13.34 3.84
C HIS A 185 -18.83 -13.40 3.67
N PRO A 186 -18.01 -13.27 4.76
CA PRO A 186 -16.55 -13.18 4.64
C PRO A 186 -15.93 -14.39 3.92
N GLN A 187 -16.38 -15.63 4.20
CA GLN A 187 -15.84 -16.81 3.55
C GLN A 187 -16.13 -16.85 2.03
N GLU A 188 -17.33 -16.47 1.62
CA GLU A 188 -17.69 -16.44 0.20
C GLU A 188 -16.90 -15.36 -0.54
N THR A 189 -16.69 -14.20 0.10
CA THR A 189 -15.82 -13.14 -0.44
C THR A 189 -14.37 -13.62 -0.56
N THR A 190 -13.88 -14.37 0.43
CA THR A 190 -12.54 -14.97 0.37
C THR A 190 -12.43 -16.00 -0.75
N ASN A 191 -13.47 -16.78 -1.04
CA ASN A 191 -13.47 -17.71 -2.17
C ASN A 191 -13.40 -16.97 -3.51
N ARG A 192 -14.11 -15.82 -3.65
CA ARG A 192 -14.01 -14.96 -4.82
C ARG A 192 -12.62 -14.32 -4.95
N LEU A 193 -12.04 -13.88 -3.82
CA LEU A 193 -10.67 -13.36 -3.78
C LEU A 193 -9.66 -14.43 -4.19
N LYS A 194 -9.79 -15.66 -3.69
CA LYS A 194 -8.94 -16.80 -4.08
C LYS A 194 -8.98 -17.00 -5.59
N SER A 195 -10.16 -17.06 -6.19
CA SER A 195 -10.33 -17.21 -7.64
C SER A 195 -9.64 -16.08 -8.42
N MET A 196 -9.73 -14.83 -7.95
CA MET A 196 -9.05 -13.69 -8.54
C MET A 196 -7.52 -13.81 -8.43
N VAL A 197 -6.99 -14.21 -7.27
CA VAL A 197 -5.56 -14.36 -7.05
C VAL A 197 -5.00 -15.54 -7.87
N GLU A 198 -5.70 -16.66 -7.96
CA GLU A 198 -5.33 -17.79 -8.81
C GLU A 198 -5.28 -17.40 -10.31
N LYS A 199 -6.22 -16.56 -10.76
CA LYS A 199 -6.18 -15.97 -12.11
C LYS A 199 -4.91 -15.11 -12.29
N MET A 200 -4.57 -14.27 -11.31
CA MET A 200 -3.34 -13.45 -11.35
C MET A 200 -2.08 -14.32 -11.41
N ILE A 201 -1.99 -15.36 -10.58
CA ILE A 201 -0.87 -16.31 -10.60
C ILE A 201 -0.75 -16.98 -11.98
N SER A 202 -1.86 -17.42 -12.55
CA SER A 202 -1.88 -18.06 -13.87
C SER A 202 -1.46 -17.11 -15.00
N LYS A 203 -1.93 -15.86 -14.98
CA LYS A 203 -1.65 -14.86 -16.03
C LYS A 203 -0.28 -14.19 -15.87
N CYS A 204 0.17 -14.04 -14.63
CA CYS A 204 1.41 -13.35 -14.27
C CYS A 204 2.27 -14.23 -13.32
N PRO A 205 2.77 -15.39 -13.79
CA PRO A 205 3.45 -16.36 -12.93
C PRO A 205 4.76 -15.84 -12.31
N ASP A 206 5.31 -14.76 -12.85
CA ASP A 206 6.52 -14.09 -12.34
C ASP A 206 6.20 -12.96 -11.34
N ALA A 207 4.92 -12.69 -11.07
CA ALA A 207 4.52 -11.60 -10.20
C ALA A 207 4.60 -12.01 -8.72
N THR A 208 4.99 -11.04 -7.89
CA THR A 208 4.73 -11.10 -6.44
C THR A 208 3.41 -10.40 -6.15
N ILE A 209 2.56 -11.02 -5.35
CA ILE A 209 1.22 -10.53 -5.00
C ILE A 209 1.19 -10.24 -3.50
N ILE A 210 0.80 -9.03 -3.12
CA ILE A 210 0.48 -8.68 -1.73
C ILE A 210 -1.01 -8.43 -1.61
N ILE A 211 -1.66 -9.19 -0.73
CA ILE A 211 -3.09 -9.04 -0.43
C ILE A 211 -3.22 -8.23 0.86
N GLY A 212 -3.79 -7.03 0.78
CA GLY A 212 -4.11 -6.23 1.95
C GLY A 212 -5.23 -6.86 2.79
N MET A 213 -4.96 -7.08 4.06
CA MET A 213 -5.96 -7.30 5.10
C MET A 213 -6.60 -5.93 5.37
N ILE A 214 -7.61 -5.58 4.62
CA ILE A 214 -8.15 -4.23 4.42
C ILE A 214 -8.26 -3.37 5.69
N THR A 215 -8.23 -2.04 5.52
CA THR A 215 -8.48 -1.07 6.59
C THR A 215 -9.85 -1.29 7.23
N ASP A 216 -10.00 -0.87 8.47
CA ASP A 216 -11.31 -0.86 9.14
C ASP A 216 -12.16 0.33 8.66
N VAL A 217 -13.42 0.35 9.05
CA VAL A 217 -14.33 1.50 8.99
C VAL A 217 -14.42 2.11 10.39
N CYS A 218 -14.99 3.33 10.54
CA CYS A 218 -15.07 3.99 11.84
C CYS A 218 -15.69 3.10 12.92
N ASP A 219 -15.22 3.24 14.16
CA ASP A 219 -15.82 2.62 15.34
C ASP A 219 -17.07 3.38 15.79
N ARG A 220 -18.16 3.16 15.06
CA ARG A 220 -19.49 3.72 15.33
C ARG A 220 -20.55 2.64 15.20
N GLU A 221 -21.62 2.74 15.96
CA GLU A 221 -22.70 1.75 16.00
C GLU A 221 -23.21 1.36 14.59
N SER A 222 -23.39 2.34 13.71
CA SER A 222 -23.84 2.10 12.34
C SER A 222 -22.88 1.27 11.48
N TYR A 223 -21.62 1.12 11.90
CA TYR A 223 -20.59 0.37 11.21
C TYR A 223 -20.20 -0.94 11.91
N HIS A 224 -20.70 -1.24 13.10
CA HIS A 224 -20.31 -2.44 13.87
C HIS A 224 -20.50 -3.73 13.06
N PHE A 225 -21.60 -3.85 12.31
CA PHE A 225 -21.82 -5.00 11.43
C PHE A 225 -20.68 -5.18 10.42
N GLN A 226 -20.25 -4.10 9.78
CA GLN A 226 -19.19 -4.12 8.76
C GLN A 226 -17.83 -4.41 9.39
N ARG A 227 -17.54 -3.80 10.54
CA ARG A 227 -16.29 -4.02 11.30
C ARG A 227 -16.11 -5.49 11.68
N GLU A 228 -17.15 -6.14 12.24
CA GLU A 228 -17.08 -7.56 12.60
C GLU A 228 -16.80 -8.43 11.38
N ARG A 229 -17.38 -8.13 10.23
CA ARG A 229 -17.13 -8.87 9.00
C ARG A 229 -15.73 -8.61 8.44
N ILE A 230 -15.25 -7.38 8.49
CA ILE A 230 -13.88 -7.02 8.10
C ILE A 230 -12.87 -7.82 8.93
N LYS A 231 -13.08 -7.89 10.25
CA LYS A 231 -12.20 -8.66 11.14
C LYS A 231 -12.11 -10.14 10.74
N ILE A 232 -13.26 -10.79 10.52
CA ILE A 232 -13.31 -12.18 10.06
C ILE A 232 -12.67 -12.32 8.67
N TYR A 233 -12.92 -11.38 7.77
CA TYR A 233 -12.36 -11.39 6.41
C TYR A 233 -10.83 -11.28 6.43
N ARG A 234 -10.26 -10.43 7.29
CA ARG A 234 -8.80 -10.31 7.48
C ARG A 234 -8.16 -11.64 7.85
N ASP A 235 -8.75 -12.36 8.82
CA ASP A 235 -8.26 -13.68 9.23
C ASP A 235 -8.29 -14.70 8.07
N HIS A 236 -9.31 -14.61 7.22
CA HIS A 236 -9.41 -15.46 6.04
C HIS A 236 -8.38 -15.06 4.97
N VAL A 237 -8.13 -13.77 4.78
CA VAL A 237 -7.10 -13.26 3.85
C VAL A 237 -5.71 -13.73 4.26
N ALA A 238 -5.36 -13.64 5.55
CA ALA A 238 -4.10 -14.14 6.07
C ALA A 238 -3.92 -15.64 5.79
N LYS A 239 -4.93 -16.45 6.11
CA LYS A 239 -4.92 -17.91 5.85
C LYS A 239 -4.81 -18.23 4.34
N LEU A 240 -5.53 -17.49 3.50
CA LEU A 240 -5.47 -17.67 2.05
C LEU A 240 -4.06 -17.38 1.51
N ALA A 241 -3.44 -16.30 1.95
CA ALA A 241 -2.09 -15.95 1.52
C ALA A 241 -1.07 -17.00 1.97
N ALA A 242 -1.16 -17.48 3.22
CA ALA A 242 -0.32 -18.55 3.75
C ALA A 242 -0.50 -19.86 2.97
N GLU A 243 -1.75 -20.27 2.64
CA GLU A 243 -2.04 -21.43 1.80
C GLU A 243 -1.38 -21.31 0.43
N LEU A 244 -1.57 -20.17 -0.29
CA LEU A 244 -1.01 -19.98 -1.62
C LEU A 244 0.52 -19.91 -1.60
N SER A 245 1.10 -19.30 -0.57
CA SER A 245 2.56 -19.26 -0.38
C SER A 245 3.14 -20.65 -0.11
N SER A 246 2.50 -21.45 0.73
CA SER A 246 2.92 -22.83 1.02
C SER A 246 2.87 -23.73 -0.21
N ASN A 247 2.01 -23.41 -1.18
CA ASN A 247 1.92 -24.08 -2.47
C ASN A 247 2.95 -23.56 -3.50
N GLY A 248 3.90 -22.71 -3.08
CA GLY A 248 5.01 -22.21 -3.89
C GLY A 248 4.71 -20.93 -4.67
N SER A 249 3.58 -20.29 -4.49
CA SER A 249 3.26 -19.00 -5.12
C SER A 249 3.88 -17.83 -4.33
N HIS A 250 4.30 -16.77 -5.01
CA HIS A 250 4.82 -15.56 -4.38
C HIS A 250 3.65 -14.68 -3.89
N VAL A 251 2.94 -15.12 -2.88
CA VAL A 251 1.77 -14.43 -2.30
C VAL A 251 2.01 -14.15 -0.82
N LEU A 252 1.72 -12.92 -0.39
CA LEU A 252 1.84 -12.47 1.00
C LEU A 252 0.57 -11.72 1.40
N ALA A 253 0.19 -11.78 2.67
CA ALA A 253 -0.79 -10.87 3.25
C ALA A 253 -0.08 -9.68 3.92
N ALA A 254 -0.73 -8.50 3.94
CA ALA A 254 -0.23 -7.29 4.59
C ALA A 254 -1.31 -6.71 5.50
N ASP A 255 -0.98 -6.49 6.79
CA ASP A 255 -1.94 -6.07 7.79
C ASP A 255 -2.17 -4.55 7.79
N PHE A 256 -3.33 -4.14 7.31
CA PHE A 256 -3.86 -2.77 7.43
C PHE A 256 -4.83 -2.59 8.61
N GLY A 257 -5.03 -3.63 9.42
CA GLY A 257 -5.93 -3.60 10.58
C GLY A 257 -5.65 -2.47 11.57
N PRO A 258 -4.37 -2.17 11.89
CA PRO A 258 -4.03 -1.07 12.79
C PRO A 258 -4.12 0.33 12.17
N PHE A 259 -4.62 0.49 10.94
CA PHE A 259 -4.82 1.82 10.34
C PHE A 259 -5.85 2.62 11.14
N ASP A 260 -5.47 3.85 11.54
CA ASP A 260 -6.26 4.70 12.40
C ASP A 260 -7.52 5.22 11.69
N ASP A 261 -8.70 4.97 12.25
CA ASP A 261 -9.99 5.40 11.72
C ASP A 261 -10.18 6.93 11.78
N ALA A 262 -9.42 7.65 12.61
CA ALA A 262 -9.34 9.11 12.59
C ALA A 262 -8.81 9.67 11.26
N LEU A 263 -8.17 8.85 10.44
CA LEU A 263 -7.68 9.18 9.10
C LEU A 263 -8.75 8.96 8.00
N LEU A 264 -9.96 8.54 8.36
CA LEU A 264 -11.07 8.38 7.44
C LEU A 264 -11.92 9.66 7.35
N SER A 265 -12.28 10.08 6.13
CA SER A 265 -13.06 11.29 5.88
C SER A 265 -14.57 11.12 6.06
N ASP A 266 -15.09 9.92 5.74
CA ASP A 266 -16.51 9.55 5.78
C ASP A 266 -16.74 8.19 6.43
N CYS A 267 -15.87 7.81 7.34
CA CYS A 267 -15.84 6.51 8.00
C CYS A 267 -15.42 5.31 7.15
N VAL A 268 -15.15 5.49 5.88
CA VAL A 268 -14.73 4.42 4.95
C VAL A 268 -13.49 4.84 4.16
N HIS A 269 -13.51 6.03 3.60
CA HIS A 269 -12.47 6.50 2.69
C HIS A 269 -11.42 7.33 3.43
N PRO A 270 -10.13 7.06 3.19
CA PRO A 270 -9.07 7.86 3.78
C PRO A 270 -9.15 9.35 3.41
N THR A 271 -8.75 10.21 4.34
CA THR A 271 -8.40 11.60 4.04
C THR A 271 -7.18 11.65 3.12
N GLN A 272 -6.82 12.83 2.58
CA GLN A 272 -5.56 12.97 1.84
C GLN A 272 -4.36 12.48 2.66
N LYS A 273 -4.31 12.84 3.95
CA LYS A 273 -3.28 12.37 4.87
C LYS A 273 -3.31 10.86 5.07
N GLY A 274 -4.51 10.28 5.18
CA GLY A 274 -4.69 8.84 5.28
C GLY A 274 -4.14 8.11 4.04
N TYR A 275 -4.35 8.64 2.85
CA TYR A 275 -3.76 8.08 1.63
C TYR A 275 -2.23 8.15 1.58
N GLU A 276 -1.63 9.23 2.08
CA GLU A 276 -0.18 9.33 2.20
C GLU A 276 0.37 8.24 3.14
N ILE A 277 -0.30 8.04 4.28
CA ILE A 277 0.08 6.99 5.25
C ILE A 277 -0.10 5.60 4.66
N LEU A 278 -1.19 5.33 3.92
CA LEU A 278 -1.36 4.06 3.21
C LEU A 278 -0.23 3.83 2.19
N GLY A 279 0.23 4.89 1.52
CA GLY A 279 1.39 4.82 0.63
C GLY A 279 2.68 4.43 1.36
N ASP A 280 2.91 5.01 2.55
CA ASP A 280 4.04 4.65 3.42
C ASP A 280 3.96 3.20 3.90
N TRP A 281 2.75 2.68 4.19
CA TRP A 281 2.55 1.29 4.60
C TRP A 281 2.82 0.32 3.46
N TRP A 282 2.29 0.58 2.26
CA TRP A 282 2.61 -0.22 1.08
C TRP A 282 4.12 -0.25 0.80
N TYR A 283 4.79 0.90 0.91
CA TYR A 283 6.24 0.98 0.77
C TYR A 283 6.96 0.08 1.77
N ASP A 284 6.56 0.11 3.03
CA ASP A 284 7.13 -0.73 4.09
C ASP A 284 6.92 -2.22 3.82
N PHE A 285 5.71 -2.63 3.44
CA PHE A 285 5.41 -4.02 3.11
C PHE A 285 6.21 -4.52 1.89
N ILE A 286 6.36 -3.71 0.87
CA ILE A 286 7.17 -4.07 -0.31
C ILE A 286 8.62 -4.32 0.08
N HIS A 287 9.17 -3.60 1.06
CA HIS A 287 10.52 -3.83 1.56
C HIS A 287 10.68 -5.10 2.40
N GLN A 288 9.59 -5.71 2.84
CA GLN A 288 9.58 -6.96 3.58
C GLN A 288 9.45 -8.19 2.67
N ILE A 289 9.21 -8.01 1.37
CA ILE A 289 9.16 -9.11 0.40
C ILE A 289 10.50 -9.89 0.40
N PRO A 290 10.48 -11.22 0.46
CA PRO A 290 11.70 -12.02 0.42
C PRO A 290 12.59 -11.69 -0.77
N LYS A 291 13.91 -11.68 -0.53
CA LYS A 291 14.90 -11.35 -1.56
C LYS A 291 14.79 -12.30 -2.76
N GLY A 292 14.75 -11.73 -3.96
CA GLY A 292 14.71 -12.50 -5.22
C GLY A 292 13.29 -12.86 -5.69
N TRP A 293 12.24 -12.53 -4.93
CA TRP A 293 10.87 -12.74 -5.39
C TRP A 293 10.48 -11.78 -6.51
N ILE A 294 10.84 -10.51 -6.41
CA ILE A 294 10.57 -9.54 -7.46
C ILE A 294 11.72 -9.57 -8.46
N LYS A 295 11.41 -9.93 -9.71
CA LYS A 295 12.31 -9.90 -10.88
C LYS A 295 11.89 -8.77 -11.81
N ASN A 296 12.74 -8.42 -12.78
CA ASN A 296 12.33 -7.45 -13.80
C ASN A 296 11.05 -7.91 -14.52
N PRO A 297 10.15 -6.97 -14.86
CA PRO A 297 8.91 -7.33 -15.53
C PRO A 297 9.16 -7.88 -16.92
N VAL A 298 8.33 -8.84 -17.33
CA VAL A 298 8.39 -9.49 -18.63
C VAL A 298 7.71 -8.63 -19.71
N GLY A 299 8.33 -8.52 -20.88
CA GLY A 299 7.80 -7.78 -22.03
C GLY A 299 7.90 -6.26 -21.89
N PRO A 300 7.44 -5.51 -22.92
CA PRO A 300 7.51 -4.06 -22.96
C PRO A 300 6.56 -3.42 -21.93
N ASP A 301 6.84 -2.16 -21.59
CA ASP A 301 5.91 -1.39 -20.78
C ASP A 301 4.60 -1.12 -21.52
N PRO A 302 3.50 -0.95 -20.78
CA PRO A 302 2.22 -0.63 -21.38
C PRO A 302 2.29 0.67 -22.18
N ILE A 303 1.75 0.63 -23.42
CA ILE A 303 1.61 1.84 -24.25
C ILE A 303 0.54 2.72 -23.61
N ARG A 304 0.84 4.01 -23.48
CA ARG A 304 -0.08 5.02 -22.94
C ARG A 304 -0.55 5.93 -24.07
N ASN A 305 -1.86 5.91 -24.33
CA ASN A 305 -2.52 6.81 -25.29
C ASN A 305 -3.01 8.08 -24.58
#